data_f0fa010b1a42eb268b328f09300e4914
#
_entry.id   f0fa010b1a42eb268b328f09300e4914
#
_cell.length_a   1.000
_cell.length_b   1.000
_cell.length_c   1.000
_cell.angle_alpha   90.00
_cell.angle_beta   90.00
_cell.angle_gamma   90.00
#
_symmetry.space_group_name_H-M   'P 1'
#
loop_
_entity.id
_entity.type
_entity.pdbx_description
1 polymer ?
#
loop_
_entity_poly.entity_id
_entity_poly.type
_entity_poly.pdbx_seq_one_letter_code
_entity_poly.pdbx_strand_id
1 'polypeptide(L)'
;MKSNRNRIAAVVIVLAVVALVWFGRHRIHFDWHAFGQQLRMADLGKIFFALGCIYAGYLVRSVRWVWLVRHKKKLAPLSLLGTQVIGFTAVALIGRFADLVRPYLVSKKTGLPLSSQIAVYVVERLFDAGSMALITSSVILLSPSGSLPHAEVVRKAAYWGLALTILGTSFLIVVRLNGDAVTAFFERTFGLFSQRVGHAVADKIRAFHSGLDTIRSLSDFSVAAALSLGMWLLIALAYLETMLAFVASPQLADMTPAKSVLMMVFSGAASTIQLPVLGWFSQIGLVAAAISKFFGADAEPAISCAATLLLVTFLGIVPIGLIWARFEHVSLKKVTEESEHAGEELAHRHAG
;
A
#
# COMPACT_ATOMS: atom_id res chain seq x y z
N MET A 1 7.83 -34.31 5.65
CA MET A 1 6.60 -33.95 6.40
C MET A 1 6.06 -32.52 6.12
N LYS A 2 6.88 -31.48 5.89
CA LYS A 2 6.41 -30.12 5.56
C LYS A 2 5.58 -30.02 4.26
N SER A 3 5.90 -30.80 3.21
CA SER A 3 5.19 -30.78 1.91
C SER A 3 3.71 -31.23 2.01
N ASN A 4 3.42 -32.27 2.81
CA ASN A 4 2.03 -32.75 2.96
C ASN A 4 1.17 -31.78 3.77
N ARG A 5 1.73 -31.11 4.78
CA ARG A 5 1.01 -30.11 5.59
C ARG A 5 0.60 -28.89 4.75
N ASN A 6 1.46 -28.46 3.82
CA ASN A 6 1.15 -27.35 2.92
C ASN A 6 0.10 -27.74 1.87
N ARG A 7 0.10 -29.00 1.39
CA ARG A 7 -0.95 -29.51 0.48
C ARG A 7 -2.29 -29.63 1.19
N ILE A 8 -2.32 -30.14 2.42
CA ILE A 8 -3.54 -30.22 3.22
C ILE A 8 -4.07 -28.82 3.53
N ALA A 9 -3.22 -27.87 3.92
CA ALA A 9 -3.63 -26.49 4.14
C ALA A 9 -4.20 -25.85 2.85
N ALA A 10 -3.59 -26.06 1.69
CA ALA A 10 -4.11 -25.57 0.42
C ALA A 10 -5.46 -26.19 0.06
N VAL A 11 -5.66 -27.51 0.28
CA VAL A 11 -6.94 -28.17 0.06
C VAL A 11 -8.01 -27.65 1.03
N VAL A 12 -7.71 -27.48 2.30
CA VAL A 12 -8.63 -26.91 3.29
C VAL A 12 -9.02 -25.48 2.91
N ILE A 13 -8.08 -24.66 2.46
CA ILE A 13 -8.32 -23.30 1.99
C ILE A 13 -9.26 -23.31 0.75
N VAL A 14 -8.97 -24.17 -0.23
CA VAL A 14 -9.81 -24.31 -1.43
C VAL A 14 -11.24 -24.79 -1.04
N LEU A 15 -11.36 -25.77 -0.16
CA LEU A 15 -12.65 -26.24 0.34
C LEU A 15 -13.41 -25.15 1.12
N ALA A 16 -12.71 -24.37 1.94
CA ALA A 16 -13.32 -23.24 2.66
C ALA A 16 -13.82 -22.17 1.68
N VAL A 17 -13.06 -21.85 0.62
CA VAL A 17 -13.49 -20.91 -0.44
C VAL A 17 -14.68 -21.45 -1.20
N VAL A 18 -14.64 -22.72 -1.61
CA VAL A 18 -15.78 -23.37 -2.30
C VAL A 18 -17.01 -23.38 -1.40
N ALA A 19 -16.86 -23.71 -0.11
CA ALA A 19 -17.96 -23.67 0.86
C ALA A 19 -18.50 -22.23 1.05
N LEU A 20 -17.64 -21.22 1.14
CA LEU A 20 -18.02 -19.81 1.26
C LEU A 20 -18.78 -19.31 0.02
N VAL A 21 -18.30 -19.67 -1.18
CA VAL A 21 -18.97 -19.37 -2.45
C VAL A 21 -20.29 -20.11 -2.55
N TRP A 22 -20.33 -21.39 -2.15
CA TRP A 22 -21.55 -22.22 -2.17
C TRP A 22 -22.60 -21.72 -1.18
N PHE A 23 -22.21 -21.37 0.06
CA PHE A 23 -23.10 -20.77 1.07
C PHE A 23 -23.55 -19.36 0.68
N GLY A 24 -22.65 -18.54 0.13
CA GLY A 24 -22.96 -17.19 -0.36
C GLY A 24 -23.94 -17.21 -1.53
N ARG A 25 -23.79 -18.19 -2.44
CA ARG A 25 -24.68 -18.36 -3.61
C ARG A 25 -26.14 -18.56 -3.24
N HIS A 26 -26.44 -19.18 -2.09
CA HIS A 26 -27.81 -19.40 -1.63
C HIS A 26 -28.43 -18.25 -0.83
N ARG A 27 -27.60 -17.31 -0.36
CA ARG A 27 -28.08 -16.13 0.40
C ARG A 27 -28.04 -14.82 -0.38
N ILE A 28 -27.26 -14.75 -1.46
CA ILE A 28 -27.16 -13.58 -2.32
C ILE A 28 -27.71 -14.02 -3.67
N HIS A 29 -28.87 -13.51 -4.08
CA HIS A 29 -29.38 -13.63 -5.44
C HIS A 29 -28.51 -12.77 -6.36
N PHE A 30 -27.28 -13.24 -6.65
CA PHE A 30 -26.32 -12.51 -7.49
C PHE A 30 -26.65 -12.73 -8.96
N ASP A 31 -27.04 -11.66 -9.65
CA ASP A 31 -27.32 -11.68 -11.07
C ASP A 31 -26.04 -11.50 -11.90
N TRP A 32 -25.53 -12.62 -12.42
CA TRP A 32 -24.34 -12.62 -13.29
C TRP A 32 -24.57 -11.85 -14.60
N HIS A 33 -25.78 -11.75 -15.06
CA HIS A 33 -26.13 -11.00 -16.26
C HIS A 33 -26.04 -9.48 -15.98
N ALA A 34 -26.62 -9.03 -14.88
CA ALA A 34 -26.51 -7.64 -14.43
C ALA A 34 -25.05 -7.25 -14.15
N PHE A 35 -24.25 -8.14 -13.51
CA PHE A 35 -22.82 -7.93 -13.32
C PHE A 35 -22.08 -7.73 -14.65
N GLY A 36 -22.30 -8.61 -15.61
CA GLY A 36 -21.72 -8.51 -16.94
C GLY A 36 -22.15 -7.24 -17.71
N GLN A 37 -23.41 -6.83 -17.55
CA GLN A 37 -23.91 -5.57 -18.13
C GLN A 37 -23.22 -4.35 -17.50
N GLN A 38 -23.07 -4.30 -16.19
CA GLN A 38 -22.37 -3.19 -15.51
C GLN A 38 -20.94 -3.01 -16.04
N LEU A 39 -20.22 -4.12 -16.26
CA LEU A 39 -18.86 -4.05 -16.84
C LEU A 39 -18.85 -3.59 -18.30
N ARG A 40 -19.85 -4.01 -19.09
CA ARG A 40 -19.98 -3.59 -20.51
C ARG A 40 -20.39 -2.13 -20.68
N MET A 41 -21.16 -1.62 -19.73
CA MET A 41 -21.64 -0.22 -19.75
C MET A 41 -20.65 0.75 -19.07
N ALA A 42 -19.62 0.20 -18.42
CA ALA A 42 -18.61 1.02 -17.78
C ALA A 42 -17.82 1.84 -18.81
N ASP A 43 -17.52 3.09 -18.45
CA ASP A 43 -16.71 4.00 -19.26
C ASP A 43 -15.24 3.53 -19.27
N LEU A 44 -14.86 2.83 -20.34
CA LEU A 44 -13.51 2.32 -20.53
C LEU A 44 -12.46 3.45 -20.59
N GLY A 45 -12.83 4.64 -21.07
CA GLY A 45 -11.91 5.79 -21.09
C GLY A 45 -11.46 6.17 -19.68
N LYS A 46 -12.40 6.22 -18.73
CA LYS A 46 -12.10 6.47 -17.32
C LYS A 46 -11.26 5.35 -16.70
N ILE A 47 -11.54 4.09 -17.01
CA ILE A 47 -10.77 2.94 -16.54
C ILE A 47 -9.32 2.98 -17.04
N PHE A 48 -9.12 3.25 -18.33
CA PHE A 48 -7.77 3.39 -18.91
C PHE A 48 -7.03 4.61 -18.37
N PHE A 49 -7.72 5.72 -18.15
CA PHE A 49 -7.15 6.89 -17.51
C PHE A 49 -6.71 6.57 -16.07
N ALA A 50 -7.55 5.90 -15.29
CA ALA A 50 -7.23 5.45 -13.94
C ALA A 50 -6.01 4.52 -13.93
N LEU A 51 -5.94 3.56 -14.85
CA LEU A 51 -4.78 2.69 -15.01
C LEU A 51 -3.52 3.49 -15.39
N GLY A 52 -3.64 4.50 -16.25
CA GLY A 52 -2.56 5.43 -16.56
C GLY A 52 -2.04 6.18 -15.33
N CYS A 53 -2.94 6.65 -14.45
CA CYS A 53 -2.57 7.27 -13.17
C CYS A 53 -1.77 6.30 -12.27
N ILE A 54 -2.17 5.02 -12.20
CA ILE A 54 -1.44 4.00 -11.44
C ILE A 54 -0.04 3.76 -12.01
N TYR A 55 0.11 3.66 -13.32
CA TYR A 55 1.41 3.51 -13.96
C TYR A 55 2.31 4.73 -13.78
N ALA A 56 1.75 5.94 -13.88
CA ALA A 56 2.44 7.18 -13.53
C ALA A 56 2.91 7.15 -12.05
N GLY A 57 2.09 6.62 -11.15
CA GLY A 57 2.47 6.37 -9.75
C GLY A 57 3.70 5.47 -9.61
N TYR A 58 3.84 4.41 -10.41
CA TYR A 58 5.03 3.56 -10.40
C TYR A 58 6.29 4.29 -10.91
N LEU A 59 6.14 5.17 -11.90
CA LEU A 59 7.24 6.03 -12.35
C LEU A 59 7.69 6.96 -11.22
N VAL A 60 6.75 7.62 -10.54
CA VAL A 60 7.06 8.49 -9.39
C VAL A 60 7.73 7.71 -8.26
N ARG A 61 7.30 6.47 -7.97
CA ARG A 61 7.96 5.59 -6.99
C ARG A 61 9.43 5.30 -7.36
N SER A 62 9.70 5.04 -8.64
CA SER A 62 11.05 4.81 -9.13
C SER A 62 11.93 6.06 -8.92
N VAL A 63 11.43 7.22 -9.31
CA VAL A 63 12.12 8.51 -9.12
C VAL A 63 12.38 8.77 -7.63
N ARG A 64 11.39 8.54 -6.76
CA ARG A 64 11.53 8.72 -5.32
C ARG A 64 12.59 7.81 -4.72
N TRP A 65 12.63 6.53 -5.10
CA TRP A 65 13.67 5.61 -4.61
C TRP A 65 15.05 6.05 -5.04
N VAL A 66 15.24 6.42 -6.33
CA VAL A 66 16.49 6.97 -6.84
C VAL A 66 16.91 8.23 -6.07
N TRP A 67 15.94 9.11 -5.76
CA TRP A 67 16.18 10.29 -4.94
C TRP A 67 16.70 9.96 -3.55
N LEU A 68 16.08 9.00 -2.87
CA LEU A 68 16.46 8.57 -1.53
C LEU A 68 17.86 7.92 -1.48
N VAL A 69 18.28 7.24 -2.54
CA VAL A 69 19.62 6.60 -2.59
C VAL A 69 20.71 7.47 -3.23
N ARG A 70 20.37 8.65 -3.76
CA ARG A 70 21.27 9.48 -4.56
C ARG A 70 22.59 9.87 -3.87
N HIS A 71 22.58 9.98 -2.54
CA HIS A 71 23.78 10.31 -1.75
C HIS A 71 24.77 9.14 -1.64
N LYS A 72 24.29 7.90 -1.89
CA LYS A 72 25.12 6.69 -1.88
C LYS A 72 25.50 6.27 -3.31
N LYS A 73 24.58 6.42 -4.26
CA LYS A 73 24.80 6.06 -5.66
C LYS A 73 23.93 6.92 -6.58
N LYS A 74 24.55 7.54 -7.58
CA LYS A 74 23.84 8.26 -8.65
C LYS A 74 23.26 7.25 -9.63
N LEU A 75 21.96 7.29 -9.84
CA LEU A 75 21.22 6.41 -10.73
C LEU A 75 20.33 7.23 -11.67
N ALA A 76 20.08 6.74 -12.85
CA ALA A 76 19.07 7.34 -13.73
C ALA A 76 17.66 7.18 -13.11
N PRO A 77 16.76 8.17 -13.23
CA PRO A 77 15.45 8.15 -12.59
C PRO A 77 14.63 6.88 -12.88
N LEU A 78 14.71 6.36 -14.11
CA LEU A 78 13.93 5.19 -14.54
C LEU A 78 14.67 3.86 -14.37
N SER A 79 15.93 3.88 -13.91
CA SER A 79 16.74 2.66 -13.81
C SER A 79 16.16 1.60 -12.87
N LEU A 80 15.38 2.02 -11.88
CA LEU A 80 14.75 1.13 -10.91
C LEU A 80 13.28 0.79 -11.24
N LEU A 81 12.74 1.27 -12.36
CA LEU A 81 11.33 1.06 -12.71
C LEU A 81 11.00 -0.44 -12.82
N GLY A 82 11.80 -1.21 -13.55
CA GLY A 82 11.61 -2.65 -13.67
C GLY A 82 11.62 -3.36 -12.32
N THR A 83 12.57 -2.99 -11.45
CA THR A 83 12.67 -3.52 -10.09
C THR A 83 11.41 -3.21 -9.25
N GLN A 84 10.87 -1.99 -9.37
CA GLN A 84 9.62 -1.62 -8.69
C GLN A 84 8.44 -2.46 -9.20
N VAL A 85 8.30 -2.54 -10.52
CA VAL A 85 7.21 -3.27 -11.18
C VAL A 85 7.26 -4.77 -10.85
N ILE A 86 8.44 -5.40 -10.91
CA ILE A 86 8.63 -6.81 -10.53
C ILE A 86 8.28 -7.03 -9.05
N GLY A 87 8.75 -6.15 -8.16
CA GLY A 87 8.49 -6.29 -6.74
C GLY A 87 7.00 -6.16 -6.39
N PHE A 88 6.29 -5.20 -6.99
CA PHE A 88 4.84 -5.09 -6.79
C PHE A 88 4.07 -6.26 -7.40
N THR A 89 4.53 -6.80 -8.52
CA THR A 89 3.96 -8.03 -9.09
C THR A 89 4.15 -9.23 -8.17
N ALA A 90 5.31 -9.36 -7.53
CA ALA A 90 5.55 -10.39 -6.52
C ALA A 90 4.58 -10.24 -5.34
N VAL A 91 4.38 -9.02 -4.82
CA VAL A 91 3.40 -8.75 -3.74
C VAL A 91 1.98 -9.06 -4.20
N ALA A 92 1.61 -8.73 -5.45
CA ALA A 92 0.28 -9.01 -5.98
C ALA A 92 -0.02 -10.52 -6.08
N LEU A 93 0.96 -11.33 -6.45
CA LEU A 93 0.79 -12.77 -6.67
C LEU A 93 1.05 -13.63 -5.42
N ILE A 94 2.03 -13.25 -4.60
CA ILE A 94 2.52 -14.04 -3.46
C ILE A 94 2.02 -13.45 -2.13
N GLY A 95 1.62 -12.18 -2.14
CA GLY A 95 1.18 -11.47 -0.93
C GLY A 95 2.33 -10.79 -0.19
N ARG A 96 2.09 -10.44 1.09
CA ARG A 96 3.05 -9.65 1.90
C ARG A 96 4.40 -10.32 2.15
N PHE A 97 4.50 -11.64 2.01
CA PHE A 97 5.78 -12.34 2.05
C PHE A 97 6.78 -11.81 1.03
N ALA A 98 6.29 -11.24 -0.08
CA ALA A 98 7.12 -10.65 -1.12
C ALA A 98 7.49 -9.17 -0.89
N ASP A 99 7.17 -8.57 0.26
CA ASP A 99 7.46 -7.14 0.53
C ASP A 99 8.97 -6.82 0.48
N LEU A 100 9.82 -7.77 0.88
CA LEU A 100 11.28 -7.64 0.84
C LEU A 100 11.87 -7.83 -0.57
N VAL A 101 11.10 -8.30 -1.54
CA VAL A 101 11.58 -8.48 -2.93
C VAL A 101 12.09 -7.16 -3.53
N ARG A 102 11.39 -6.04 -3.26
CA ARG A 102 11.81 -4.72 -3.79
C ARG A 102 13.18 -4.28 -3.28
N PRO A 103 13.40 -4.13 -1.95
CA PRO A 103 14.70 -3.74 -1.43
C PRO A 103 15.81 -4.74 -1.81
N TYR A 104 15.50 -6.03 -1.89
CA TYR A 104 16.43 -7.07 -2.31
C TYR A 104 16.88 -6.91 -3.77
N LEU A 105 15.94 -6.74 -4.70
CA LEU A 105 16.24 -6.50 -6.11
C LEU A 105 17.02 -5.20 -6.33
N VAL A 106 16.67 -4.13 -5.59
CA VAL A 106 17.43 -2.86 -5.65
C VAL A 106 18.84 -3.08 -5.13
N SER A 107 19.02 -3.79 -4.02
CA SER A 107 20.34 -4.15 -3.48
C SER A 107 21.18 -4.87 -4.53
N LYS A 108 20.66 -5.94 -5.15
CA LYS A 108 21.34 -6.67 -6.23
C LYS A 108 21.71 -5.79 -7.42
N LYS A 109 20.76 -4.97 -7.89
CA LYS A 109 20.95 -4.12 -9.09
C LYS A 109 21.94 -2.97 -8.84
N THR A 110 21.97 -2.44 -7.63
CA THR A 110 22.78 -1.28 -7.28
C THR A 110 24.12 -1.64 -6.64
N GLY A 111 24.27 -2.83 -6.08
CA GLY A 111 25.41 -3.22 -5.24
C GLY A 111 25.41 -2.56 -3.86
N LEU A 112 24.33 -1.86 -3.49
CA LEU A 112 24.21 -1.27 -2.16
C LEU A 112 23.78 -2.33 -1.13
N PRO A 113 24.20 -2.23 0.14
CA PRO A 113 23.83 -3.19 1.18
C PRO A 113 22.32 -3.34 1.33
N LEU A 114 21.82 -4.55 1.51
CA LEU A 114 20.40 -4.85 1.68
C LEU A 114 19.79 -4.11 2.88
N SER A 115 20.51 -4.03 4.01
CA SER A 115 20.10 -3.28 5.19
C SER A 115 19.80 -1.80 4.87
N SER A 116 20.63 -1.18 4.03
CA SER A 116 20.39 0.18 3.56
C SER A 116 19.12 0.29 2.68
N GLN A 117 18.81 -0.71 1.86
CA GLN A 117 17.63 -0.71 1.02
C GLN A 117 16.35 -0.98 1.82
N ILE A 118 16.43 -1.80 2.87
CA ILE A 118 15.35 -1.99 3.84
C ILE A 118 15.07 -0.67 4.57
N ALA A 119 16.10 0.07 4.98
CA ALA A 119 15.91 1.40 5.59
C ALA A 119 15.19 2.37 4.64
N VAL A 120 15.58 2.42 3.36
CA VAL A 120 14.88 3.22 2.34
C VAL A 120 13.43 2.78 2.19
N TYR A 121 13.16 1.48 2.19
CA TYR A 121 11.81 0.93 2.12
C TYR A 121 10.93 1.36 3.32
N VAL A 122 11.48 1.33 4.54
CA VAL A 122 10.77 1.81 5.74
C VAL A 122 10.47 3.30 5.65
N VAL A 123 11.44 4.10 5.25
CA VAL A 123 11.25 5.55 5.03
C VAL A 123 10.17 5.79 3.98
N GLU A 124 10.18 5.04 2.88
CA GLU A 124 9.13 5.11 1.86
C GLU A 124 7.74 4.82 2.45
N ARG A 125 7.60 3.78 3.29
CA ARG A 125 6.32 3.46 3.94
C ARG A 125 5.81 4.56 4.87
N LEU A 126 6.71 5.25 5.56
CA LEU A 126 6.35 6.38 6.41
C LEU A 126 5.81 7.57 5.59
N PHE A 127 6.48 7.91 4.48
CA PHE A 127 5.99 8.95 3.57
C PHE A 127 4.67 8.56 2.91
N ASP A 128 4.49 7.29 2.54
CA ASP A 128 3.24 6.77 1.98
C ASP A 128 2.08 6.92 2.98
N ALA A 129 2.28 6.47 4.21
CA ALA A 129 1.26 6.56 5.26
C ALA A 129 0.89 8.02 5.58
N GLY A 130 1.90 8.90 5.73
CA GLY A 130 1.69 10.32 5.97
C GLY A 130 0.98 11.02 4.81
N SER A 131 1.36 10.73 3.56
CA SER A 131 0.74 11.32 2.37
C SER A 131 -0.71 10.86 2.19
N MET A 132 -0.97 9.57 2.37
CA MET A 132 -2.33 9.02 2.32
C MET A 132 -3.22 9.66 3.38
N ALA A 133 -2.74 9.73 4.63
CA ALA A 133 -3.49 10.31 5.73
C ALA A 133 -3.74 11.82 5.50
N LEU A 134 -2.74 12.57 5.04
CA LEU A 134 -2.86 13.99 4.75
C LEU A 134 -3.90 14.26 3.65
N ILE A 135 -3.80 13.55 2.51
CA ILE A 135 -4.73 13.73 1.38
C ILE A 135 -6.15 13.35 1.83
N THR A 136 -6.32 12.18 2.45
CA THR A 136 -7.64 11.72 2.88
C THR A 136 -8.27 12.69 3.88
N SER A 137 -7.51 13.10 4.90
CA SER A 137 -8.01 14.03 5.91
C SER A 137 -8.34 15.38 5.31
N SER A 138 -7.47 15.93 4.46
CA SER A 138 -7.71 17.23 3.81
C SER A 138 -8.95 17.21 2.92
N VAL A 139 -9.11 16.19 2.07
CA VAL A 139 -10.25 16.06 1.16
C VAL A 139 -11.56 15.90 1.94
N ILE A 140 -11.57 15.09 3.01
CA ILE A 140 -12.75 14.92 3.86
C ILE A 140 -13.11 16.22 4.60
N LEU A 141 -12.14 16.92 5.18
CA LEU A 141 -12.38 18.13 5.93
C LEU A 141 -12.83 19.31 5.07
N LEU A 142 -12.33 19.38 3.82
CA LEU A 142 -12.72 20.41 2.85
C LEU A 142 -14.05 20.11 2.14
N SER A 143 -14.59 18.88 2.27
CA SER A 143 -15.86 18.50 1.66
C SER A 143 -17.05 19.16 2.34
N PRO A 144 -18.17 19.45 1.61
CA PRO A 144 -19.38 20.00 2.20
C PRO A 144 -19.92 19.15 3.36
N SER A 145 -20.50 19.80 4.37
CA SER A 145 -21.14 19.10 5.49
C SER A 145 -22.33 18.28 4.97
N GLY A 146 -22.42 17.01 5.36
CA GLY A 146 -23.47 16.10 4.90
C GLY A 146 -23.21 15.35 3.59
N SER A 147 -22.10 15.62 2.91
CA SER A 147 -21.75 14.89 1.67
C SER A 147 -21.27 13.45 1.89
N LEU A 148 -20.98 13.09 3.14
CA LEU A 148 -20.45 11.78 3.53
C LEU A 148 -21.40 11.06 4.50
N PRO A 149 -21.50 9.71 4.39
CA PRO A 149 -22.22 8.93 5.38
C PRO A 149 -21.52 9.04 6.74
N HIS A 150 -22.30 9.09 7.81
CA HIS A 150 -21.78 9.25 9.17
C HIS A 150 -20.76 10.41 9.31
N ALA A 151 -21.10 11.57 8.69
CA ALA A 151 -20.19 12.71 8.51
C ALA A 151 -19.43 13.11 9.78
N GLU A 152 -20.08 13.10 10.94
CA GLU A 152 -19.42 13.44 12.22
C GLU A 152 -18.29 12.50 12.59
N VAL A 153 -18.51 11.18 12.46
CA VAL A 153 -17.51 10.15 12.79
C VAL A 153 -16.36 10.23 11.80
N VAL A 154 -16.68 10.35 10.50
CA VAL A 154 -15.68 10.43 9.43
C VAL A 154 -14.83 11.69 9.57
N ARG A 155 -15.45 12.85 9.89
CA ARG A 155 -14.70 14.10 10.11
C ARG A 155 -13.85 14.05 11.37
N LYS A 156 -14.35 13.48 12.48
CA LYS A 156 -13.52 13.24 13.67
C LYS A 156 -12.30 12.37 13.36
N ALA A 157 -12.50 11.27 12.63
CA ALA A 157 -11.40 10.43 12.20
C ALA A 157 -10.40 11.18 11.30
N ALA A 158 -10.89 12.06 10.40
CA ALA A 158 -10.04 12.89 9.56
C ALA A 158 -9.23 13.92 10.38
N TYR A 159 -9.82 14.56 11.40
CA TYR A 159 -9.07 15.44 12.32
C TYR A 159 -7.97 14.69 13.06
N TRP A 160 -8.27 13.49 13.58
CA TRP A 160 -7.25 12.66 14.23
C TRP A 160 -6.16 12.19 13.23
N GLY A 161 -6.55 11.82 12.02
CA GLY A 161 -5.61 11.48 10.95
C GLY A 161 -4.65 12.63 10.62
N LEU A 162 -5.18 13.86 10.50
CA LEU A 162 -4.38 15.06 10.27
C LEU A 162 -3.45 15.37 11.46
N ALA A 163 -3.98 15.31 12.69
CA ALA A 163 -3.18 15.53 13.90
C ALA A 163 -2.04 14.53 14.03
N LEU A 164 -2.32 13.22 13.81
CA LEU A 164 -1.30 12.17 13.82
C LEU A 164 -0.27 12.35 12.71
N THR A 165 -0.68 12.83 11.53
CA THR A 165 0.24 13.12 10.43
C THR A 165 1.17 14.27 10.80
N ILE A 166 0.65 15.35 11.37
CA ILE A 166 1.45 16.51 11.82
C ILE A 166 2.41 16.07 12.94
N LEU A 167 1.91 15.36 13.94
CA LEU A 167 2.74 14.86 15.06
C LEU A 167 3.81 13.90 14.58
N GLY A 168 3.45 12.94 13.72
CA GLY A 168 4.40 11.98 13.16
C GLY A 168 5.48 12.65 12.30
N THR A 169 5.08 13.59 11.45
CA THR A 169 6.02 14.37 10.63
C THR A 169 6.95 15.22 11.50
N SER A 170 6.41 15.90 12.52
CA SER A 170 7.21 16.66 13.48
C SER A 170 8.20 15.76 14.23
N PHE A 171 7.74 14.60 14.68
CA PHE A 171 8.58 13.60 15.33
C PHE A 171 9.72 13.12 14.41
N LEU A 172 9.42 12.81 13.15
CA LEU A 172 10.44 12.42 12.16
C LEU A 172 11.50 13.51 11.98
N ILE A 173 11.08 14.77 11.88
CA ILE A 173 11.98 15.92 11.73
C ILE A 173 12.83 16.07 13.00
N VAL A 174 12.24 15.98 14.18
CA VAL A 174 12.97 16.10 15.46
C VAL A 174 13.96 14.96 15.64
N VAL A 175 13.57 13.71 15.36
CA VAL A 175 14.50 12.56 15.40
C VAL A 175 15.64 12.75 14.41
N ARG A 176 15.36 13.27 13.22
CA ARG A 176 16.39 13.49 12.20
C ARG A 176 17.38 14.59 12.60
N LEU A 177 16.91 15.69 13.19
CA LEU A 177 17.75 16.84 13.56
C LEU A 177 18.47 16.65 14.89
N ASN A 178 17.85 15.96 15.84
CA ASN A 178 18.30 15.82 17.22
C ASN A 178 18.22 14.36 17.73
N GLY A 179 18.65 13.40 16.91
CA GLY A 179 18.51 11.95 17.20
C GLY A 179 19.11 11.54 18.56
N ASP A 180 20.28 12.07 18.92
CA ASP A 180 20.93 11.78 20.20
C ASP A 180 20.12 12.31 21.39
N ALA A 181 19.58 13.53 21.29
CA ALA A 181 18.75 14.12 22.33
C ALA A 181 17.42 13.36 22.51
N VAL A 182 16.81 12.96 21.40
CA VAL A 182 15.60 12.14 21.42
C VAL A 182 15.88 10.77 22.04
N THR A 183 16.97 10.12 21.64
CA THR A 183 17.39 8.84 22.21
C THR A 183 17.59 8.94 23.72
N ALA A 184 18.36 9.95 24.18
CA ALA A 184 18.59 10.17 25.60
C ALA A 184 17.30 10.49 26.39
N PHE A 185 16.37 11.24 25.79
CA PHE A 185 15.07 11.54 26.40
C PHE A 185 14.26 10.26 26.61
N PHE A 186 14.12 9.42 25.59
CA PHE A 186 13.35 8.19 25.69
C PHE A 186 14.04 7.16 26.61
N GLU A 187 15.37 7.06 26.55
CA GLU A 187 16.15 6.17 27.45
C GLU A 187 15.92 6.54 28.91
N ARG A 188 15.98 7.84 29.26
CA ARG A 188 15.71 8.33 30.61
C ARG A 188 14.27 8.09 31.03
N THR A 189 13.30 8.43 30.16
CA THR A 189 11.86 8.34 30.48
C THR A 189 11.44 6.88 30.71
N PHE A 190 11.81 5.97 29.81
CA PHE A 190 11.47 4.55 29.95
C PHE A 190 12.40 3.84 30.98
N GLY A 191 13.60 4.34 31.19
CA GLY A 191 14.52 3.89 32.24
C GLY A 191 13.97 4.07 33.67
N LEU A 192 13.07 5.05 33.87
CA LEU A 192 12.35 5.21 35.16
C LEU A 192 11.45 4.02 35.50
N PHE A 193 10.93 3.31 34.49
CA PHE A 193 10.12 2.09 34.69
C PHE A 193 10.98 0.84 34.68
N SER A 194 11.96 0.76 33.79
CA SER A 194 12.91 -0.35 33.68
C SER A 194 14.09 0.04 32.80
N GLN A 195 15.32 -0.11 33.33
CA GLN A 195 16.54 0.15 32.54
C GLN A 195 16.60 -0.71 31.28
N ARG A 196 16.16 -1.99 31.35
CA ARG A 196 16.13 -2.88 30.19
C ARG A 196 15.19 -2.35 29.08
N VAL A 197 14.02 -1.81 29.45
CA VAL A 197 13.07 -1.21 28.50
C VAL A 197 13.63 0.11 27.95
N GLY A 198 14.26 0.95 28.79
CA GLY A 198 14.90 2.19 28.38
C GLY A 198 15.95 1.96 27.30
N HIS A 199 16.89 1.03 27.53
CA HIS A 199 17.93 0.67 26.55
C HIS A 199 17.32 0.10 25.27
N ALA A 200 16.35 -0.82 25.35
CA ALA A 200 15.71 -1.42 24.17
C ALA A 200 14.98 -0.37 23.29
N VAL A 201 14.34 0.64 23.92
CA VAL A 201 13.71 1.74 23.18
C VAL A 201 14.77 2.65 22.56
N ALA A 202 15.82 3.00 23.31
CA ALA A 202 16.93 3.82 22.82
C ALA A 202 17.62 3.18 21.62
N ASP A 203 17.86 1.87 21.64
CA ASP A 203 18.45 1.13 20.51
C ASP A 203 17.57 1.18 19.26
N LYS A 204 16.24 1.03 19.42
CA LYS A 204 15.30 1.17 18.31
C LYS A 204 15.27 2.58 17.73
N ILE A 205 15.36 3.62 18.57
CA ILE A 205 15.42 5.02 18.11
C ILE A 205 16.74 5.29 17.40
N ARG A 206 17.88 4.79 17.90
CA ARG A 206 19.17 4.87 17.21
C ARG A 206 19.16 4.18 15.85
N ALA A 207 18.62 2.98 15.78
CA ALA A 207 18.47 2.26 14.53
C ALA A 207 17.53 2.99 13.55
N PHE A 208 16.46 3.59 14.05
CA PHE A 208 15.54 4.40 13.25
C PHE A 208 16.21 5.68 12.76
N HIS A 209 16.93 6.41 13.62
CA HIS A 209 17.72 7.60 13.24
C HIS A 209 18.74 7.27 12.15
N SER A 210 19.50 6.17 12.28
CA SER A 210 20.44 5.74 11.23
C SER A 210 19.72 5.34 9.92
N GLY A 211 18.50 4.83 9.99
CA GLY A 211 17.65 4.57 8.82
C GLY A 211 17.26 5.86 8.08
N LEU A 212 17.12 6.98 8.81
CA LEU A 212 16.81 8.29 8.22
C LEU A 212 18.02 8.98 7.57
N ASP A 213 19.23 8.40 7.58
CA ASP A 213 20.43 8.95 6.93
C ASP A 213 20.30 9.11 5.41
N THR A 214 19.28 8.52 4.82
CA THR A 214 18.91 8.77 3.42
C THR A 214 18.35 10.17 3.20
N ILE A 215 17.85 10.84 4.26
CA ILE A 215 17.30 12.20 4.26
C ILE A 215 18.29 13.11 4.99
N ARG A 216 19.17 13.78 4.26
CA ARG A 216 20.23 14.58 4.86
C ARG A 216 19.87 16.05 5.09
N SER A 217 18.86 16.52 4.38
CA SER A 217 18.46 17.94 4.42
C SER A 217 16.93 18.08 4.38
N LEU A 218 16.47 19.27 4.76
CA LEU A 218 15.04 19.63 4.61
C LEU A 218 14.60 19.57 3.14
N SER A 219 15.49 19.86 2.19
CA SER A 219 15.24 19.72 0.76
C SER A 219 15.00 18.25 0.38
N ASP A 220 15.79 17.31 0.94
CA ASP A 220 15.59 15.87 0.72
C ASP A 220 14.22 15.42 1.19
N PHE A 221 13.85 15.88 2.39
CA PHE A 221 12.54 15.61 2.97
C PHE A 221 11.41 16.18 2.10
N SER A 222 11.51 17.45 1.72
CA SER A 222 10.46 18.14 0.95
C SER A 222 10.24 17.50 -0.42
N VAL A 223 11.30 17.11 -1.13
CA VAL A 223 11.18 16.44 -2.42
C VAL A 223 10.58 15.03 -2.24
N ALA A 224 11.03 14.25 -1.24
CA ALA A 224 10.44 12.94 -0.97
C ALA A 224 8.95 13.04 -0.59
N ALA A 225 8.58 14.05 0.21
CA ALA A 225 7.19 14.35 0.57
C ALA A 225 6.36 14.75 -0.65
N ALA A 226 6.86 15.66 -1.50
CA ALA A 226 6.18 16.11 -2.70
C ALA A 226 5.95 14.95 -3.69
N LEU A 227 6.97 14.10 -3.92
CA LEU A 227 6.84 12.91 -4.76
C LEU A 227 5.82 11.92 -4.17
N SER A 228 5.79 11.75 -2.85
CA SER A 228 4.83 10.88 -2.18
C SER A 228 3.41 11.42 -2.27
N LEU A 229 3.21 12.71 -2.04
CA LEU A 229 1.91 13.38 -2.21
C LEU A 229 1.42 13.27 -3.65
N GLY A 230 2.27 13.59 -4.64
CA GLY A 230 1.92 13.47 -6.06
C GLY A 230 1.49 12.06 -6.44
N MET A 231 2.22 11.05 -5.98
CA MET A 231 1.87 9.65 -6.19
C MET A 231 0.52 9.29 -5.57
N TRP A 232 0.27 9.69 -4.31
CA TRP A 232 -1.00 9.38 -3.64
C TRP A 232 -2.18 10.16 -4.22
N LEU A 233 -1.97 11.38 -4.77
CA LEU A 233 -2.98 12.09 -5.56
C LEU A 233 -3.33 11.33 -6.85
N LEU A 234 -2.35 10.78 -7.55
CA LEU A 234 -2.60 9.93 -8.72
C LEU A 234 -3.40 8.68 -8.35
N ILE A 235 -3.10 8.05 -7.21
CA ILE A 235 -3.88 6.89 -6.70
C ILE A 235 -5.30 7.33 -6.35
N ALA A 236 -5.49 8.44 -5.64
CA ALA A 236 -6.83 8.97 -5.29
C ALA A 236 -7.65 9.29 -6.54
N LEU A 237 -7.01 9.87 -7.56
CA LEU A 237 -7.64 10.13 -8.85
C LEU A 237 -8.01 8.82 -9.58
N ALA A 238 -7.16 7.81 -9.53
CA ALA A 238 -7.47 6.50 -10.10
C ALA A 238 -8.69 5.85 -9.40
N TYR A 239 -8.81 5.97 -8.07
CA TYR A 239 -10.00 5.52 -7.34
C TYR A 239 -11.25 6.26 -7.81
N LEU A 240 -11.20 7.59 -7.89
CA LEU A 240 -12.33 8.43 -8.30
C LEU A 240 -12.79 8.06 -9.70
N GLU A 241 -11.89 8.04 -10.68
CA GLU A 241 -12.23 7.77 -12.08
C GLU A 241 -12.71 6.33 -12.29
N THR A 242 -12.16 5.36 -11.56
CA THR A 242 -12.65 3.97 -11.61
C THR A 242 -14.10 3.88 -11.09
N MET A 243 -14.43 4.59 -10.01
CA MET A 243 -15.80 4.58 -9.48
C MET A 243 -16.77 5.32 -10.41
N LEU A 244 -16.38 6.48 -10.93
CA LEU A 244 -17.15 7.26 -11.91
C LEU A 244 -17.30 6.56 -13.26
N ALA A 245 -16.54 5.52 -13.55
CA ALA A 245 -16.69 4.71 -14.76
C ALA A 245 -18.01 3.92 -14.79
N PHE A 246 -18.62 3.65 -13.63
CA PHE A 246 -19.87 2.91 -13.53
C PHE A 246 -21.08 3.82 -13.69
N VAL A 247 -21.21 4.40 -14.89
CA VAL A 247 -22.25 5.39 -15.26
C VAL A 247 -23.68 4.87 -15.19
N ALA A 248 -23.87 3.56 -15.30
CA ALA A 248 -25.18 2.91 -15.20
C ALA A 248 -25.69 2.81 -13.74
N SER A 249 -24.84 3.01 -12.75
CA SER A 249 -25.21 3.07 -11.33
C SER A 249 -25.29 4.52 -10.88
N PRO A 250 -26.47 5.08 -10.58
CA PRO A 250 -26.60 6.47 -10.14
C PRO A 250 -25.73 6.80 -8.91
N GLN A 251 -25.61 5.87 -7.99
CA GLN A 251 -24.82 6.03 -6.76
C GLN A 251 -23.32 6.12 -7.04
N LEU A 252 -22.82 5.38 -8.04
CA LEU A 252 -21.42 5.41 -8.45
C LEU A 252 -21.12 6.57 -9.42
N ALA A 253 -22.07 6.94 -10.25
CA ALA A 253 -21.96 8.10 -11.13
C ALA A 253 -21.90 9.44 -10.35
N ASP A 254 -22.43 9.49 -9.11
CA ASP A 254 -22.38 10.64 -8.20
C ASP A 254 -21.23 10.57 -7.17
N MET A 255 -20.11 9.91 -7.52
CA MET A 255 -18.95 9.84 -6.64
C MET A 255 -18.22 11.18 -6.56
N THR A 256 -17.96 11.61 -5.33
CA THR A 256 -17.16 12.80 -5.04
C THR A 256 -15.73 12.40 -4.63
N PRO A 257 -14.75 13.31 -4.70
CA PRO A 257 -13.41 13.04 -4.18
C PRO A 257 -13.41 12.55 -2.73
N ALA A 258 -14.29 13.09 -1.87
CA ALA A 258 -14.38 12.68 -0.46
C ALA A 258 -14.91 11.25 -0.29
N LYS A 259 -15.92 10.84 -1.06
CA LYS A 259 -16.42 9.47 -1.08
C LYS A 259 -15.34 8.51 -1.60
N SER A 260 -14.60 8.92 -2.64
CA SER A 260 -13.55 8.12 -3.26
C SER A 260 -12.35 7.88 -2.33
N VAL A 261 -11.82 8.91 -1.66
CA VAL A 261 -10.71 8.73 -0.71
C VAL A 261 -11.13 7.91 0.51
N LEU A 262 -12.41 7.97 0.92
CA LEU A 262 -12.94 7.09 1.96
C LEU A 262 -12.86 5.62 1.51
N MET A 263 -13.24 5.30 0.27
CA MET A 263 -13.09 3.96 -0.27
C MET A 263 -11.64 3.54 -0.44
N MET A 264 -10.74 4.46 -0.77
CA MET A 264 -9.29 4.20 -0.80
C MET A 264 -8.78 3.74 0.58
N VAL A 265 -9.23 4.35 1.67
CA VAL A 265 -8.89 3.93 3.04
C VAL A 265 -9.46 2.54 3.35
N PHE A 266 -10.74 2.29 3.03
CA PHE A 266 -11.34 0.97 3.22
C PHE A 266 -10.63 -0.13 2.42
N SER A 267 -10.28 0.15 1.17
CA SER A 267 -9.51 -0.78 0.33
C SER A 267 -8.10 -1.03 0.91
N GLY A 268 -7.44 0.03 1.40
CA GLY A 268 -6.15 -0.09 2.08
C GLY A 268 -6.23 -0.95 3.35
N ALA A 269 -7.25 -0.75 4.18
CA ALA A 269 -7.51 -1.57 5.37
C ALA A 269 -7.80 -3.03 4.99
N ALA A 270 -8.64 -3.26 3.98
CA ALA A 270 -8.95 -4.60 3.47
C ALA A 270 -7.70 -5.32 2.95
N SER A 271 -6.78 -4.59 2.32
CA SER A 271 -5.52 -5.14 1.81
C SER A 271 -4.55 -5.57 2.91
N THR A 272 -4.82 -5.29 4.19
CA THR A 272 -4.00 -5.80 5.30
C THR A 272 -4.15 -7.31 5.50
N ILE A 273 -5.28 -7.89 5.09
CA ILE A 273 -5.57 -9.34 5.15
C ILE A 273 -5.14 -9.98 3.82
N GLN A 274 -3.87 -9.84 3.43
CA GLN A 274 -3.38 -10.39 2.17
C GLN A 274 -2.88 -11.83 2.34
N LEU A 275 -3.82 -12.77 2.20
CA LEU A 275 -3.49 -14.15 1.83
C LEU A 275 -3.45 -14.23 0.29
N PRO A 276 -2.52 -15.01 -0.32
CA PRO A 276 -2.49 -15.20 -1.77
C PRO A 276 -3.87 -15.61 -2.29
N VAL A 277 -4.36 -14.98 -3.35
CA VAL A 277 -5.66 -15.22 -3.99
C VAL A 277 -6.88 -14.94 -3.09
N LEU A 278 -6.93 -15.49 -1.86
CA LEU A 278 -8.03 -15.23 -0.91
C LEU A 278 -8.14 -13.74 -0.54
N GLY A 279 -7.00 -13.05 -0.43
CA GLY A 279 -6.95 -11.61 -0.16
C GLY A 279 -7.68 -10.79 -1.22
N TRP A 280 -7.67 -11.22 -2.47
CA TRP A 280 -8.38 -10.53 -3.55
C TRP A 280 -9.90 -10.59 -3.36
N PHE A 281 -10.42 -11.79 -3.06
CA PHE A 281 -11.85 -11.97 -2.81
C PHE A 281 -12.32 -11.25 -1.55
N SER A 282 -11.54 -11.31 -0.47
CA SER A 282 -11.86 -10.57 0.76
C SER A 282 -11.83 -9.05 0.53
N GLN A 283 -10.86 -8.56 -0.25
CA GLN A 283 -10.78 -7.14 -0.60
C GLN A 283 -11.97 -6.70 -1.45
N ILE A 284 -12.33 -7.47 -2.50
CA ILE A 284 -13.52 -7.20 -3.31
C ILE A 284 -14.77 -7.19 -2.43
N GLY A 285 -14.96 -8.22 -1.59
CA GLY A 285 -16.12 -8.32 -0.71
C GLY A 285 -16.24 -7.17 0.29
N LEU A 286 -15.15 -6.79 0.95
CA LEU A 286 -15.15 -5.69 1.91
C LEU A 286 -15.39 -4.33 1.25
N VAL A 287 -14.77 -4.07 0.10
CA VAL A 287 -14.96 -2.81 -0.65
C VAL A 287 -16.38 -2.75 -1.22
N ALA A 288 -16.91 -3.84 -1.78
CA ALA A 288 -18.29 -3.90 -2.28
C ALA A 288 -19.29 -3.67 -1.15
N ALA A 289 -19.11 -4.35 0.00
CA ALA A 289 -19.95 -4.14 1.17
C ALA A 289 -19.91 -2.68 1.67
N ALA A 290 -18.73 -2.06 1.64
CA ALA A 290 -18.59 -0.63 1.99
C ALA A 290 -19.33 0.26 0.98
N ILE A 291 -19.19 0.02 -0.33
CA ILE A 291 -19.91 0.76 -1.37
C ILE A 291 -21.43 0.63 -1.19
N SER A 292 -21.95 -0.60 -1.01
CA SER A 292 -23.38 -0.81 -0.79
C SER A 292 -23.87 -0.17 0.49
N LYS A 293 -23.15 -0.35 1.61
CA LYS A 293 -23.59 0.14 2.92
C LYS A 293 -23.52 1.65 3.05
N PHE A 294 -22.48 2.28 2.50
CA PHE A 294 -22.24 3.72 2.67
C PHE A 294 -22.90 4.55 1.58
N PHE A 295 -23.03 4.03 0.36
CA PHE A 295 -23.55 4.81 -0.76
C PHE A 295 -24.87 4.26 -1.32
N GLY A 296 -25.37 3.13 -0.80
CA GLY A 296 -26.66 2.55 -1.20
C GLY A 296 -26.65 1.93 -2.60
N ALA A 297 -25.47 1.60 -3.14
CA ALA A 297 -25.40 0.93 -4.43
C ALA A 297 -25.84 -0.54 -4.29
N ASP A 298 -26.52 -1.05 -5.34
CA ASP A 298 -26.88 -2.45 -5.42
C ASP A 298 -25.66 -3.37 -5.46
N ALA A 299 -25.86 -4.65 -5.16
CA ALA A 299 -24.76 -5.60 -5.00
C ALA A 299 -23.93 -5.77 -6.27
N GLU A 300 -24.57 -5.86 -7.43
CA GLU A 300 -23.92 -6.09 -8.71
C GLU A 300 -23.00 -4.94 -9.12
N PRO A 301 -23.44 -3.65 -9.16
CA PRO A 301 -22.54 -2.53 -9.43
C PRO A 301 -21.47 -2.37 -8.36
N ALA A 302 -21.78 -2.61 -7.08
CA ALA A 302 -20.79 -2.52 -6.01
C ALA A 302 -19.66 -3.55 -6.16
N ILE A 303 -19.99 -4.81 -6.47
CA ILE A 303 -19.02 -5.89 -6.69
C ILE A 303 -18.23 -5.63 -7.98
N SER A 304 -18.92 -5.21 -9.06
CA SER A 304 -18.26 -4.86 -10.33
C SER A 304 -17.24 -3.74 -10.15
N CYS A 305 -17.62 -2.68 -9.43
CA CYS A 305 -16.75 -1.56 -9.12
C CYS A 305 -15.56 -2.00 -8.22
N ALA A 306 -15.81 -2.77 -7.17
CA ALA A 306 -14.76 -3.26 -6.26
C ALA A 306 -13.76 -4.17 -6.98
N ALA A 307 -14.24 -5.05 -7.87
CA ALA A 307 -13.37 -5.90 -8.69
C ALA A 307 -12.53 -5.08 -9.66
N THR A 308 -13.13 -4.07 -10.30
CA THR A 308 -12.41 -3.16 -11.21
C THR A 308 -11.39 -2.31 -10.45
N LEU A 309 -11.72 -1.82 -9.26
CA LEU A 309 -10.76 -1.11 -8.39
C LEU A 309 -9.55 -1.99 -8.05
N LEU A 310 -9.78 -3.26 -7.67
CA LEU A 310 -8.68 -4.19 -7.42
C LEU A 310 -7.83 -4.42 -8.68
N LEU A 311 -8.48 -4.60 -9.83
CA LEU A 311 -7.79 -4.78 -11.10
C LEU A 311 -6.94 -3.56 -11.45
N VAL A 312 -7.50 -2.37 -11.42
CA VAL A 312 -6.81 -1.12 -11.79
C VAL A 312 -5.67 -0.81 -10.82
N THR A 313 -5.94 -0.87 -9.52
CA THR A 313 -4.99 -0.35 -8.51
C THR A 313 -3.92 -1.36 -8.09
N PHE A 314 -4.16 -2.65 -8.29
CA PHE A 314 -3.30 -3.71 -7.78
C PHE A 314 -2.94 -4.78 -8.82
N LEU A 315 -3.91 -5.41 -9.47
CA LEU A 315 -3.63 -6.50 -10.42
C LEU A 315 -3.17 -6.03 -11.80
N GLY A 316 -3.47 -4.79 -12.19
CA GLY A 316 -3.09 -4.24 -13.50
C GLY A 316 -1.59 -4.20 -13.74
N ILE A 317 -0.76 -4.21 -12.67
CA ILE A 317 0.70 -4.26 -12.79
C ILE A 317 1.24 -5.65 -13.17
N VAL A 318 0.46 -6.72 -12.91
CA VAL A 318 0.93 -8.11 -13.03
C VAL A 318 1.40 -8.45 -14.45
N PRO A 319 0.64 -8.15 -15.54
CA PRO A 319 1.10 -8.49 -16.88
C PRO A 319 2.45 -7.86 -17.23
N ILE A 320 2.60 -6.56 -16.94
CA ILE A 320 3.84 -5.82 -17.22
C ILE A 320 4.97 -6.34 -16.35
N GLY A 321 4.71 -6.65 -15.08
CA GLY A 321 5.72 -7.17 -14.18
C GLY A 321 6.22 -8.57 -14.56
N LEU A 322 5.35 -9.44 -15.04
CA LEU A 322 5.74 -10.76 -15.54
C LEU A 322 6.60 -10.65 -16.82
N ILE A 323 6.21 -9.75 -17.73
CA ILE A 323 7.01 -9.45 -18.93
C ILE A 323 8.39 -8.93 -18.51
N TRP A 324 8.45 -7.98 -17.60
CA TRP A 324 9.71 -7.39 -17.13
C TRP A 324 10.58 -8.37 -16.37
N ALA A 325 9.98 -9.22 -15.51
CA ALA A 325 10.69 -10.30 -14.82
C ALA A 325 11.35 -11.29 -15.81
N ARG A 326 10.67 -11.57 -16.92
CA ARG A 326 11.22 -12.41 -17.99
C ARG A 326 12.41 -11.74 -18.69
N PHE A 327 12.34 -10.45 -18.98
CA PHE A 327 13.45 -9.70 -19.58
C PHE A 327 14.67 -9.59 -18.66
N GLU A 328 14.46 -9.39 -17.36
CA GLU A 328 15.55 -9.34 -16.37
C GLU A 328 15.97 -10.73 -15.87
N HIS A 329 15.44 -11.82 -16.44
CA HIS A 329 15.70 -13.23 -16.04
C HIS A 329 15.46 -13.47 -14.52
N VAL A 330 14.47 -12.81 -13.95
CA VAL A 330 14.10 -12.89 -12.52
C VAL A 330 12.98 -13.90 -12.34
N SER A 331 13.22 -14.96 -11.57
CA SER A 331 12.16 -15.88 -11.11
C SER A 331 11.53 -15.31 -9.83
N LEU A 332 10.25 -14.93 -9.87
CA LEU A 332 9.54 -14.34 -8.72
C LEU A 332 9.60 -15.24 -7.49
N LYS A 333 9.39 -16.55 -7.66
CA LYS A 333 9.44 -17.53 -6.56
C LYS A 333 10.82 -17.56 -5.91
N LYS A 334 11.88 -17.72 -6.72
CA LYS A 334 13.27 -17.79 -6.25
C LYS A 334 13.68 -16.49 -5.54
N VAL A 335 13.32 -15.34 -6.11
CA VAL A 335 13.66 -14.04 -5.53
C VAL A 335 12.92 -13.80 -4.21
N THR A 336 11.68 -14.27 -4.08
CA THR A 336 10.94 -14.18 -2.81
C THR A 336 11.62 -15.01 -1.73
N GLU A 337 11.95 -16.27 -2.02
CA GLU A 337 12.67 -17.16 -1.08
C GLU A 337 14.04 -16.57 -0.69
N GLU A 338 14.81 -16.07 -1.66
CA GLU A 338 16.12 -15.44 -1.40
C GLU A 338 15.98 -14.14 -0.57
N SER A 339 14.93 -13.35 -0.80
CA SER A 339 14.71 -12.10 -0.05
C SER A 339 14.29 -12.36 1.40
N GLU A 340 13.52 -13.41 1.65
CA GLU A 340 13.15 -13.84 3.01
C GLU A 340 14.38 -14.32 3.78
N HIS A 341 15.18 -15.24 3.21
CA HIS A 341 16.40 -15.72 3.84
C HIS A 341 17.40 -14.60 4.15
N ALA A 342 17.61 -13.68 3.20
CA ALA A 342 18.50 -12.55 3.41
C ALA A 342 17.97 -11.58 4.50
N GLY A 343 16.65 -11.44 4.64
CA GLY A 343 16.02 -10.67 5.71
C GLY A 343 16.19 -11.33 7.08
N GLU A 344 16.03 -12.65 7.17
CA GLU A 344 16.23 -13.42 8.40
C GLU A 344 17.70 -13.37 8.86
N GLU A 345 18.67 -13.54 7.97
CA GLU A 345 20.09 -13.42 8.29
C GLU A 345 20.45 -12.04 8.85
N LEU A 346 19.89 -10.97 8.30
CA LEU A 346 20.10 -9.62 8.82
C LEU A 346 19.49 -9.45 10.22
N ALA A 347 18.30 -10.00 10.46
CA ALA A 347 17.65 -9.95 11.77
C ALA A 347 18.48 -10.70 12.84
N HIS A 348 19.05 -11.86 12.50
CA HIS A 348 19.91 -12.63 13.40
C HIS A 348 21.24 -11.91 13.72
N ARG A 349 21.87 -11.22 12.76
CA ARG A 349 23.09 -10.44 12.98
C ARG A 349 22.90 -9.22 13.90
N HIS A 350 21.70 -8.72 14.04
CA HIS A 350 21.38 -7.59 14.93
C HIS A 350 20.87 -8.03 16.31
N ALA A 351 20.59 -9.33 16.50
CA ALA A 351 20.11 -9.90 17.76
C ALA A 351 21.22 -10.57 18.61
N GLY A 352 22.40 -10.81 18.05
CA GLY A 352 23.59 -11.32 18.74
C GLY A 352 24.63 -10.20 18.93
#